data_65c494314daa025564e68f14c7b61049
#
_entry.id   65c494314daa025564e68f14c7b61049
#
_cell.length_a   1.000
_cell.length_b   1.000
_cell.length_c   1.000
_cell.angle_alpha   90.00
_cell.angle_beta   90.00
_cell.angle_gamma   90.00
#
_symmetry.space_group_name_H-M   'P 1'
#
loop_
_entity.id
_entity.type
_entity.pdbx_description
1 polymer ?
#
loop_
_entity_poly.entity_id
_entity_poly.type
_entity_poly.pdbx_seq_one_letter_code
_entity_poly.pdbx_strand_id
1 'polypeptide(L)'
;MKFAVWLFRWTFLTKLERILRGYVFLERSVKFSEFVQRHIGEMKGILLEAETGDYLGMHRGFWFYTIGQRQGLRLSGGPWYVVEKDVQNNVVFVSRNYYSLDKRRRTFRVGSLNWFSDSGPSDNERLKCKVRHSPDFHDCTVTKEQTEENGDVLAVRLSEDDQGLAAGQFA
;
A
#
# COMPACT_ATOMS: atom_id res chain seq x y z
N MET A 1 16.81 8.21 -4.54
CA MET A 1 15.76 7.84 -3.57
C MET A 1 15.59 6.34 -3.67
N LYS A 2 16.04 5.60 -2.66
CA LYS A 2 16.00 4.13 -2.67
C LYS A 2 14.58 3.71 -2.28
N PHE A 3 13.82 3.17 -3.21
CA PHE A 3 12.58 2.48 -2.88
C PHE A 3 12.93 1.14 -2.25
N ALA A 4 12.80 1.05 -0.94
CA ALA A 4 12.94 -0.21 -0.26
C ALA A 4 11.74 -1.09 -0.62
N VAL A 5 11.99 -2.13 -1.39
CA VAL A 5 11.10 -3.29 -1.46
C VAL A 5 11.20 -3.94 -0.09
N TRP A 6 10.16 -3.80 0.72
CA TRP A 6 10.15 -4.30 2.07
C TRP A 6 9.90 -5.81 2.04
N LEU A 7 10.98 -6.56 2.15
CA LEU A 7 10.93 -7.94 2.64
C LEU A 7 10.61 -7.89 4.12
N PHE A 8 9.34 -7.86 4.44
CA PHE A 8 8.90 -8.11 5.81
C PHE A 8 9.14 -9.57 6.17
N ARG A 9 9.69 -9.78 7.37
CA ARG A 9 9.75 -11.09 8.02
C ARG A 9 8.47 -11.86 7.73
N TRP A 10 8.60 -12.85 6.93
CA TRP A 10 7.58 -13.69 6.29
C TRP A 10 6.40 -14.10 7.18
N THR A 11 6.62 -14.21 8.48
CA THR A 11 5.62 -14.69 9.43
C THR A 11 4.48 -13.73 9.74
N PHE A 12 4.71 -12.42 9.72
CA PHE A 12 3.65 -11.45 10.06
C PHE A 12 2.78 -11.11 8.85
N LEU A 13 3.40 -10.91 7.68
CA LEU A 13 2.66 -10.64 6.44
C LEU A 13 1.81 -11.83 6.01
N THR A 14 2.34 -13.06 6.09
CA THR A 14 1.56 -14.27 5.76
C THR A 14 0.37 -14.45 6.69
N LYS A 15 0.49 -14.07 7.96
CA LYS A 15 -0.63 -14.07 8.90
C LYS A 15 -1.66 -12.98 8.53
N LEU A 16 -1.19 -11.76 8.23
CA LEU A 16 -2.05 -10.66 7.83
C LEU A 16 -2.77 -10.93 6.51
N GLU A 17 -2.07 -11.44 5.51
CA GLU A 17 -2.67 -11.82 4.22
C GLU A 17 -3.70 -12.96 4.35
N ARG A 18 -3.41 -13.99 5.15
CA ARG A 18 -4.39 -15.05 5.42
C ARG A 18 -5.63 -14.52 6.12
N ILE A 19 -5.45 -13.61 7.06
CA ILE A 19 -6.55 -12.98 7.79
C ILE A 19 -7.37 -12.12 6.83
N LEU A 20 -6.73 -11.31 5.98
CA LEU A 20 -7.42 -10.46 5.00
C LEU A 20 -8.14 -11.26 3.92
N ARG A 21 -7.56 -12.37 3.44
CA ARG A 21 -8.25 -13.30 2.53
C ARG A 21 -9.47 -13.94 3.20
N GLY A 22 -9.37 -14.29 4.47
CA GLY A 22 -10.50 -14.81 5.26
C GLY A 22 -11.64 -13.78 5.41
N TYR A 23 -11.30 -12.49 5.51
CA TYR A 23 -12.29 -11.42 5.67
C TYR A 23 -13.22 -11.25 4.44
N VAL A 24 -12.73 -11.50 3.23
CA VAL A 24 -13.55 -11.42 1.99
C VAL A 24 -14.68 -12.46 2.00
N PHE A 25 -14.53 -13.54 2.75
CA PHE A 25 -15.53 -14.61 2.87
C PHE A 25 -16.40 -14.52 4.13
N LEU A 26 -16.03 -13.68 5.09
CA LEU A 26 -16.74 -13.58 6.36
C LEU A 26 -17.65 -12.34 6.37
N GLU A 27 -18.93 -12.62 6.25
CA GLU A 27 -20.13 -11.81 6.56
C GLU A 27 -20.00 -10.27 6.60
N ARG A 28 -20.93 -9.62 5.90
CA ARG A 28 -21.23 -8.18 5.90
C ARG A 28 -21.45 -7.52 7.29
N SER A 29 -21.41 -8.28 8.37
CA SER A 29 -21.78 -7.82 9.71
C SER A 29 -20.62 -7.32 10.59
N VAL A 30 -19.37 -7.70 10.29
CA VAL A 30 -18.20 -7.33 11.12
C VAL A 30 -17.42 -6.19 10.49
N LYS A 31 -17.22 -5.10 11.21
CA LYS A 31 -16.36 -4.00 10.74
C LYS A 31 -14.92 -4.49 10.59
N PHE A 32 -14.26 -4.08 9.51
CA PHE A 32 -12.85 -4.43 9.23
C PHE A 32 -11.93 -4.18 10.43
N SER A 33 -12.10 -3.04 11.10
CA SER A 33 -11.31 -2.70 12.29
C SER A 33 -11.48 -3.67 13.45
N GLU A 34 -12.70 -4.17 13.68
CA GLU A 34 -13.00 -5.14 14.72
C GLU A 34 -12.41 -6.51 14.39
N PHE A 35 -12.50 -6.91 13.11
CA PHE A 35 -11.90 -8.14 12.63
C PHE A 35 -10.38 -8.11 12.80
N VAL A 36 -9.70 -7.05 12.36
CA VAL A 36 -8.26 -6.87 12.50
C VAL A 36 -7.84 -6.86 13.97
N GLN A 37 -8.57 -6.13 14.81
CA GLN A 37 -8.31 -6.07 16.25
C GLN A 37 -8.38 -7.45 16.90
N ARG A 38 -9.37 -8.27 16.54
CA ARG A 38 -9.56 -9.61 17.09
C ARG A 38 -8.43 -10.58 16.72
N HIS A 39 -7.88 -10.46 15.50
CA HIS A 39 -6.92 -11.41 14.96
C HIS A 39 -5.45 -10.99 15.11
N ILE A 40 -5.19 -9.68 15.07
CA ILE A 40 -3.84 -9.11 15.13
C ILE A 40 -3.62 -8.41 16.47
N GLY A 41 -4.67 -7.84 17.05
CA GLY A 41 -4.58 -7.04 18.25
C GLY A 41 -4.27 -5.58 17.95
N GLU A 42 -3.85 -4.86 18.99
CA GLU A 42 -3.45 -3.47 18.93
C GLU A 42 -2.00 -3.31 19.37
N MET A 43 -1.28 -2.42 18.71
CA MET A 43 0.06 -2.00 19.11
C MET A 43 0.17 -0.49 18.97
N LYS A 44 0.37 0.20 20.09
CA LYS A 44 0.48 1.65 20.09
C LYS A 44 1.64 2.11 19.20
N GLY A 45 1.35 3.03 18.28
CA GLY A 45 2.30 3.69 17.41
C GLY A 45 2.03 5.18 17.36
N ILE A 46 2.81 5.93 16.59
CA ILE A 46 2.75 7.38 16.52
C ILE A 46 2.30 7.88 15.15
N LEU A 47 1.58 9.01 15.17
CA LEU A 47 1.20 9.79 14.00
C LEU A 47 2.16 10.97 13.87
N LEU A 48 2.81 11.09 12.72
CA LEU A 48 3.69 12.22 12.40
C LEU A 48 3.14 12.99 11.19
N GLU A 49 3.32 14.30 11.18
CA GLU A 49 3.11 15.10 9.98
C GLU A 49 4.23 14.81 8.97
N ALA A 50 3.88 14.48 7.74
CA ALA A 50 4.84 14.03 6.74
C ALA A 50 5.82 15.13 6.28
N GLU A 51 5.39 16.38 6.33
CA GLU A 51 6.17 17.54 5.89
C GLU A 51 7.18 18.02 6.94
N THR A 52 6.78 18.02 8.21
CA THR A 52 7.57 18.60 9.31
C THR A 52 8.21 17.56 10.21
N GLY A 53 7.63 16.35 10.25
CA GLY A 53 8.00 15.33 11.22
C GLY A 53 7.38 15.55 12.61
N ASP A 54 6.50 16.54 12.76
CA ASP A 54 5.88 16.85 14.04
C ASP A 54 4.99 15.73 14.54
N TYR A 55 5.07 15.48 15.83
CA TYR A 55 4.22 14.53 16.52
C TYR A 55 2.79 15.05 16.63
N LEU A 56 1.82 14.30 16.09
CA LEU A 56 0.42 14.66 16.08
C LEU A 56 -0.45 13.83 17.04
N GLY A 57 0.04 12.66 17.44
CA GLY A 57 -0.72 11.79 18.34
C GLY A 57 -0.32 10.32 18.24
N MET A 58 -1.18 9.47 18.78
CA MET A 58 -0.97 8.02 18.80
C MET A 58 -2.05 7.29 18.00
N HIS A 59 -1.70 6.11 17.51
CA HIS A 59 -2.62 5.19 16.85
C HIS A 59 -2.54 3.76 17.43
N ARG A 60 -3.48 2.89 17.04
CA ARG A 60 -3.61 1.53 17.57
C ARG A 60 -2.83 0.45 16.81
N GLY A 61 -2.10 0.83 15.75
CA GLY A 61 -1.36 -0.06 14.87
C GLY A 61 -1.46 0.42 13.41
N PHE A 62 -0.34 0.41 12.68
CA PHE A 62 -0.30 0.87 11.30
C PHE A 62 -1.23 0.07 10.35
N TRP A 63 -1.56 -1.17 10.70
CA TRP A 63 -2.43 -2.05 9.92
C TRP A 63 -3.91 -1.61 9.89
N PHE A 64 -4.33 -0.72 10.78
CA PHE A 64 -5.65 -0.11 10.73
C PHE A 64 -5.76 1.03 9.71
N TYR A 65 -4.66 1.40 9.05
CA TYR A 65 -4.58 2.56 8.18
C TYR A 65 -4.17 2.16 6.75
N THR A 66 -4.79 2.81 5.78
CA THR A 66 -4.50 2.66 4.35
C THR A 66 -4.07 4.00 3.78
N ILE A 67 -3.16 4.01 2.82
CA ILE A 67 -2.75 5.24 2.11
C ILE A 67 -3.99 5.88 1.49
N GLY A 68 -4.13 7.20 1.67
CA GLY A 68 -5.31 7.97 1.27
C GLY A 68 -6.45 7.97 2.27
N GLN A 69 -6.37 7.19 3.34
CA GLN A 69 -7.41 7.16 4.36
C GLN A 69 -7.47 8.50 5.10
N ARG A 70 -8.69 9.04 5.22
CA ARG A 70 -9.00 10.25 5.99
C ARG A 70 -9.70 9.94 7.32
N GLN A 71 -10.59 8.95 7.30
CA GLN A 71 -11.42 8.64 8.46
C GLN A 71 -10.63 7.91 9.55
N GLY A 72 -10.97 8.17 10.81
CA GLY A 72 -10.43 7.45 11.95
C GLY A 72 -9.10 7.99 12.50
N LEU A 73 -8.52 9.02 11.92
CA LEU A 73 -7.26 9.64 12.40
C LEU A 73 -7.48 10.44 13.70
N ARG A 74 -8.68 11.01 13.89
CA ARG A 74 -9.06 11.78 15.10
C ARG A 74 -8.12 12.95 15.40
N LEU A 75 -7.56 13.57 14.36
CA LEU A 75 -6.70 14.75 14.47
C LEU A 75 -7.50 16.03 14.26
N SER A 76 -7.18 17.06 15.01
CA SER A 76 -7.70 18.42 14.84
C SER A 76 -6.95 19.18 13.73
N GLY A 77 -7.50 20.29 13.28
CA GLY A 77 -6.80 21.25 12.39
C GLY A 77 -6.68 20.84 10.93
N GLY A 78 -7.47 19.85 10.44
CA GLY A 78 -7.34 19.52 9.04
C GLY A 78 -8.53 18.88 8.41
N PRO A 79 -8.49 18.56 7.13
CA PRO A 79 -8.52 17.17 6.72
C PRO A 79 -7.12 16.59 6.67
N TRP A 80 -6.86 15.54 7.44
CA TRP A 80 -5.63 14.77 7.41
C TRP A 80 -5.81 13.50 6.59
N TYR A 81 -4.79 13.12 5.84
CA TYR A 81 -4.75 11.91 5.02
C TYR A 81 -3.49 11.10 5.30
N VAL A 82 -3.61 9.80 5.38
CA VAL A 82 -2.46 8.90 5.46
C VAL A 82 -1.70 8.95 4.14
N VAL A 83 -0.41 9.28 4.19
CA VAL A 83 0.44 9.39 3.00
C VAL A 83 1.54 8.34 2.97
N GLU A 84 1.99 7.87 4.13
CA GLU A 84 3.06 6.88 4.24
C GLU A 84 2.94 6.10 5.56
N LYS A 85 3.55 4.91 5.60
CA LYS A 85 3.63 4.07 6.80
C LYS A 85 5.04 3.52 6.94
N ASP A 86 5.67 3.74 8.08
CA ASP A 86 6.84 3.00 8.51
C ASP A 86 6.37 1.84 9.38
N VAL A 87 6.37 0.68 8.78
CA VAL A 87 5.82 -0.52 9.40
C VAL A 87 6.79 -1.09 10.45
N GLN A 88 8.11 -0.89 10.29
CA GLN A 88 9.11 -1.37 11.24
C GLN A 88 9.03 -0.65 12.58
N ASN A 89 8.85 0.66 12.51
CA ASN A 89 8.78 1.51 13.69
C ASN A 89 7.35 1.79 14.15
N ASN A 90 6.35 1.21 13.47
CA ASN A 90 4.94 1.43 13.74
C ASN A 90 4.56 2.92 13.72
N VAL A 91 5.00 3.62 12.67
CA VAL A 91 4.72 5.04 12.44
C VAL A 91 3.78 5.20 11.24
N VAL A 92 2.82 6.08 11.37
CA VAL A 92 1.93 6.48 10.27
C VAL A 92 2.14 7.96 10.01
N PHE A 93 2.53 8.29 8.78
CA PHE A 93 2.69 9.67 8.32
C PHE A 93 1.40 10.17 7.71
N VAL A 94 0.99 11.37 8.12
CA VAL A 94 -0.22 12.02 7.65
C VAL A 94 0.09 13.40 7.11
N SER A 95 -0.74 13.88 6.17
CA SER A 95 -0.57 15.19 5.54
C SER A 95 -1.92 15.82 5.28
N ARG A 96 -1.95 17.16 5.33
CA ARG A 96 -3.08 17.97 4.85
C ARG A 96 -3.02 18.20 3.34
N ASN A 97 -1.84 18.07 2.75
CA ASN A 97 -1.57 18.29 1.34
C ASN A 97 -1.53 16.98 0.53
N TYR A 98 -2.53 16.10 0.74
CA TYR A 98 -2.57 14.79 0.08
C TYR A 98 -2.50 14.88 -1.44
N TYR A 99 -3.14 15.88 -2.04
CA TYR A 99 -3.25 16.03 -3.49
C TYR A 99 -2.08 16.80 -4.13
N SER A 100 -1.03 17.11 -3.38
CA SER A 100 0.14 17.78 -3.93
C SER A 100 0.88 16.89 -4.94
N LEU A 101 1.49 17.50 -5.96
CA LEU A 101 2.13 16.81 -7.08
C LEU A 101 3.31 15.94 -6.66
N ASP A 102 4.03 16.34 -5.62
CA ASP A 102 5.18 15.62 -5.06
C ASP A 102 4.82 14.26 -4.45
N LYS A 103 3.55 14.03 -4.12
CA LYS A 103 3.03 12.77 -3.58
C LYS A 103 2.51 11.80 -4.63
N ARG A 104 2.42 12.24 -5.88
CA ARG A 104 2.03 11.39 -7.00
C ARG A 104 3.18 10.50 -7.44
N ARG A 105 2.86 9.31 -7.85
CA ARG A 105 3.83 8.30 -8.29
C ARG A 105 3.42 7.75 -9.64
N ARG A 106 4.43 7.42 -10.46
CA ARG A 106 4.24 6.87 -11.80
C ARG A 106 4.81 5.48 -11.95
N THR A 107 5.73 5.09 -11.07
CA THR A 107 6.45 3.83 -11.17
C THR A 107 6.30 3.01 -9.90
N PHE A 108 6.15 1.70 -10.07
CA PHE A 108 6.13 0.74 -8.97
C PHE A 108 6.67 -0.61 -9.44
N ARG A 109 6.99 -1.50 -8.50
CA ARG A 109 7.43 -2.85 -8.75
C ARG A 109 6.38 -3.85 -8.33
N VAL A 110 6.23 -4.91 -9.13
CA VAL A 110 5.32 -6.03 -8.89
C VAL A 110 6.13 -7.30 -8.80
N GLY A 111 6.01 -7.99 -7.67
CA GLY A 111 6.56 -9.32 -7.45
C GLY A 111 5.45 -10.35 -7.26
N SER A 112 5.83 -11.61 -7.07
CA SER A 112 4.89 -12.73 -6.90
C SER A 112 3.91 -12.85 -8.07
N LEU A 113 4.47 -12.82 -9.29
CA LEU A 113 3.71 -12.80 -10.54
C LEU A 113 2.92 -14.11 -10.73
N ASN A 114 1.67 -13.98 -11.13
CA ASN A 114 0.82 -15.10 -11.50
C ASN A 114 0.25 -14.86 -12.89
N TRP A 115 0.69 -15.65 -13.87
CA TRP A 115 0.28 -15.52 -15.25
C TRP A 115 -0.88 -16.48 -15.56
N PHE A 116 -1.90 -15.99 -16.26
CA PHE A 116 -2.97 -16.81 -16.83
C PHE A 116 -2.64 -17.30 -18.23
N SER A 117 -1.59 -16.79 -18.86
CA SER A 117 -1.01 -17.23 -20.14
C SER A 117 0.32 -17.93 -19.90
N ASP A 118 0.77 -18.69 -20.89
CA ASP A 118 2.02 -19.47 -20.82
C ASP A 118 3.27 -18.60 -20.68
N SER A 119 3.19 -17.32 -21.05
CA SER A 119 4.28 -16.36 -20.93
C SER A 119 3.78 -14.99 -20.43
N GLY A 120 4.61 -14.33 -19.66
CA GLY A 120 4.38 -12.93 -19.28
C GLY A 120 4.61 -11.97 -20.46
N PRO A 121 4.32 -10.67 -20.29
CA PRO A 121 4.47 -9.66 -21.32
C PRO A 121 5.94 -9.52 -21.77
N SER A 122 6.12 -8.99 -22.97
CA SER A 122 7.43 -8.61 -23.50
C SER A 122 7.92 -7.33 -22.85
N ASP A 123 9.24 -7.11 -22.84
CA ASP A 123 9.82 -5.87 -22.34
C ASP A 123 9.32 -4.67 -23.15
N ASN A 124 8.96 -3.60 -22.42
CA ASN A 124 8.39 -2.36 -22.95
C ASN A 124 7.05 -2.52 -23.68
N GLU A 125 6.37 -3.61 -23.46
CA GLU A 125 5.02 -3.80 -23.98
C GLU A 125 4.06 -2.78 -23.33
N ARG A 126 3.17 -2.22 -24.16
CA ARG A 126 2.10 -1.33 -23.69
C ARG A 126 0.91 -2.16 -23.24
N LEU A 127 0.58 -2.02 -21.98
CA LEU A 127 -0.50 -2.76 -21.33
C LEU A 127 -1.46 -1.80 -20.65
N LYS A 128 -2.60 -2.35 -20.23
CA LYS A 128 -3.50 -1.69 -19.29
C LYS A 128 -3.41 -2.40 -17.94
N CYS A 129 -3.15 -1.66 -16.89
CA CYS A 129 -3.12 -2.20 -15.54
C CYS A 129 -4.20 -1.57 -14.66
N LYS A 130 -4.54 -2.29 -13.62
CA LYS A 130 -5.50 -1.86 -12.59
C LYS A 130 -4.83 -1.95 -11.24
N VAL A 131 -4.52 -0.82 -10.64
CA VAL A 131 -3.74 -0.74 -9.39
C VAL A 131 -4.59 -0.71 -8.12
N ARG A 132 -5.93 -0.66 -8.25
CA ARG A 132 -6.88 -0.67 -7.13
C ARG A 132 -8.30 -0.96 -7.62
N HIS A 133 -9.24 -1.09 -6.69
CA HIS A 133 -10.67 -1.32 -6.99
C HIS A 133 -11.41 -0.09 -7.56
N SER A 134 -10.74 0.74 -8.36
CA SER A 134 -11.41 1.78 -9.15
C SER A 134 -11.96 1.17 -10.45
N PRO A 135 -12.95 1.79 -11.10
CA PRO A 135 -13.39 1.36 -12.43
C PRO A 135 -12.33 1.57 -13.50
N ASP A 136 -11.37 2.45 -13.26
CA ASP A 136 -10.41 2.94 -14.24
C ASP A 136 -9.23 2.00 -14.43
N PHE A 137 -8.78 1.88 -15.67
CA PHE A 137 -7.55 1.23 -16.07
C PHE A 137 -6.54 2.29 -16.48
N HIS A 138 -5.28 2.08 -16.13
CA HIS A 138 -4.17 2.94 -16.49
C HIS A 138 -3.36 2.30 -17.62
N ASP A 139 -3.01 3.06 -18.65
CA ASP A 139 -2.03 2.63 -19.62
C ASP A 139 -0.65 2.57 -18.95
N CYS A 140 0.09 1.51 -19.20
CA CYS A 140 1.39 1.31 -18.60
C CYS A 140 2.37 0.61 -19.54
N THR A 141 3.64 0.70 -19.22
CA THR A 141 4.70 -0.11 -19.80
C THR A 141 5.34 -0.96 -18.70
N VAL A 142 5.76 -2.16 -19.06
CA VAL A 142 6.41 -3.08 -18.14
C VAL A 142 7.82 -3.42 -18.61
N THR A 143 8.73 -3.60 -17.67
CA THR A 143 10.10 -4.04 -17.91
C THR A 143 10.43 -5.14 -16.90
N LYS A 144 11.01 -6.23 -17.36
CA LYS A 144 11.43 -7.33 -16.49
C LYS A 144 12.71 -6.94 -15.76
N GLU A 145 12.71 -7.08 -14.46
CA GLU A 145 13.88 -6.92 -13.61
C GLU A 145 14.16 -8.26 -12.91
N GLN A 146 15.40 -8.73 -12.99
CA GLN A 146 15.84 -9.88 -12.19
C GLN A 146 16.47 -9.36 -10.90
N THR A 147 15.99 -9.84 -9.78
CA THR A 147 16.58 -9.56 -8.47
C THR A 147 17.04 -10.85 -7.83
N GLU A 148 18.24 -10.83 -7.25
CA GLU A 148 18.85 -12.00 -6.60
C GLU A 148 17.99 -12.55 -5.43
N GLU A 149 17.20 -11.69 -4.80
CA GLU A 149 16.42 -12.04 -3.61
C GLU A 149 14.98 -12.48 -3.88
N ASN A 150 14.34 -12.02 -4.97
CA ASN A 150 12.88 -12.13 -5.16
C ASN A 150 12.45 -12.79 -6.48
N GLY A 151 13.39 -13.30 -7.28
CA GLY A 151 13.07 -13.86 -8.60
C GLY A 151 12.63 -12.78 -9.60
N ASP A 152 11.68 -13.12 -10.47
CA ASP A 152 11.20 -12.22 -11.51
C ASP A 152 10.31 -11.11 -10.91
N VAL A 153 10.71 -9.89 -11.13
CA VAL A 153 9.98 -8.67 -10.72
C VAL A 153 9.69 -7.84 -11.97
N LEU A 154 8.51 -7.26 -12.05
CA LEU A 154 8.19 -6.29 -13.10
C LEU A 154 8.31 -4.87 -12.55
N ALA A 155 9.08 -4.03 -13.22
CA ALA A 155 8.97 -2.58 -13.10
C ALA A 155 7.83 -2.09 -13.99
N VAL A 156 6.84 -1.48 -13.39
CA VAL A 156 5.66 -0.93 -14.07
C VAL A 156 5.73 0.57 -14.07
N ARG A 157 5.55 1.19 -15.25
CA ARG A 157 5.48 2.64 -15.41
C ARG A 157 4.14 3.02 -16.01
N LEU A 158 3.35 3.77 -15.26
CA LEU A 158 2.07 4.31 -15.72
C LEU A 158 2.28 5.44 -16.72
N SER A 159 1.31 5.64 -17.63
CA SER A 159 1.25 6.80 -18.53
C SER A 159 1.04 8.11 -17.78
N GLU A 160 0.32 8.05 -16.66
CA GLU A 160 -0.01 9.20 -15.81
C GLU A 160 0.38 8.94 -14.35
N ASP A 161 0.53 10.02 -13.59
CA ASP A 161 0.84 9.93 -12.17
C ASP A 161 -0.39 9.50 -11.36
N ASP A 162 -0.23 8.55 -10.47
CA ASP A 162 -1.28 8.08 -9.57
C ASP A 162 -0.98 8.46 -8.11
N GLN A 163 -2.03 8.91 -7.41
CA GLN A 163 -1.97 9.35 -6.02
C GLN A 163 -2.03 8.18 -5.03
N GLY A 164 -2.60 7.07 -5.44
CA GLY A 164 -2.96 5.97 -4.53
C GLY A 164 -2.05 4.75 -4.61
N LEU A 165 -0.91 4.83 -5.31
CA LEU A 165 0.06 3.75 -5.33
C LEU A 165 0.62 3.49 -3.92
N ALA A 166 0.42 2.29 -3.41
CA ALA A 166 0.90 1.88 -2.11
C ALA A 166 1.42 0.44 -2.16
N ALA A 167 2.43 0.15 -1.34
CA ALA A 167 2.96 -1.20 -1.21
C ALA A 167 1.90 -2.18 -0.66
N GLY A 168 1.95 -3.44 -1.12
CA GLY A 168 1.04 -4.51 -0.69
C GLY A 168 -0.32 -4.52 -1.38
N GLN A 169 -0.49 -3.78 -2.47
CA GLN A 169 -1.66 -3.82 -3.34
C GLN A 169 -1.45 -4.81 -4.50
N PHE A 170 -2.56 -5.37 -4.99
CA PHE A 170 -2.56 -6.14 -6.25
C PHE A 170 -2.65 -5.17 -7.44
N ALA A 171 -1.94 -5.48 -8.49
CA ALA A 171 -1.97 -4.78 -9.77
C ALA A 171 -2.27 -5.77 -10.90
#